data_453136510896a9aa9551f7e7da8ce11c
#
_entry.id   453136510896a9aa9551f7e7da8ce11c
#
_cell.length_a   1.000
_cell.length_b   1.000
_cell.length_c   1.000
_cell.angle_alpha   90.00
_cell.angle_beta   90.00
_cell.angle_gamma   90.00
#
_symmetry.space_group_name_H-M   'P 1'
#
loop_
_entity.id
_entity.type
_entity.pdbx_description
1 polymer ?
#
loop_
_entity_poly.entity_id
_entity_poly.type
_entity_poly.pdbx_seq_one_letter_code
_entity_poly.pdbx_strand_id
1 'polypeptide(L)'
;LEDDLDRLHGLGADIIWLMPIHPIGTEGRKGTLGSPYAIQDYRGVNPEYGTREDFIHLVDAIHRRGMKCIIDVVYNHTSPDSVLAHTHPEYFLRDAAGKPTRKVADWWDVVDLDYSNRNLWTYQIDTLKQWAAIVDGFRCDVASSVPLDFWCEARRQVEEVRPGCIWLAESVHGAYVLGMRRMGAACATDTELYRAFDMTYDYDIWPFYEGFMKGELSLRAYTDILNYQELTYPTGYIKARCLENHDTRRAASWLTSDSQLYHWLGFLYFQRGAAMLYSGMEYAPKKQVGLFDADDNYGDMRLDVQLYLTACKAMKQTLPLGGGFWWEPLNDSAALGHYDGPEGRVLGVFDLLGQGGEVAVGLPDGVYQNRLGGDVTVRNGRLTLGERPVVI
;
A
#
# COMPACT_ATOMS: atom_id res chain seq x y z
N LEU A 1 8.15 15.67 -10.96
CA LEU A 1 6.86 15.00 -10.74
C LEU A 1 5.72 15.74 -11.47
N GLU A 2 5.65 17.09 -11.40
CA GLU A 2 4.56 17.84 -12.03
C GLU A 2 4.46 17.56 -13.53
N ASP A 3 5.58 17.52 -14.25
CA ASP A 3 5.62 17.22 -15.70
C ASP A 3 5.10 15.80 -16.06
N ASP A 4 5.02 14.91 -15.07
CA ASP A 4 4.61 13.53 -15.24
C ASP A 4 3.13 13.26 -14.82
N LEU A 5 2.45 14.25 -14.25
CA LEU A 5 1.10 14.07 -13.72
C LEU A 5 0.08 13.67 -14.79
N ASP A 6 0.22 14.16 -16.04
CA ASP A 6 -0.68 13.78 -17.14
C ASP A 6 -0.54 12.30 -17.50
N ARG A 7 0.70 11.78 -17.48
CA ARG A 7 0.97 10.35 -17.68
C ARG A 7 0.39 9.51 -16.54
N LEU A 8 0.61 9.92 -15.30
CA LEU A 8 0.09 9.21 -14.12
C LEU A 8 -1.44 9.20 -14.09
N HIS A 9 -2.08 10.31 -14.43
CA HIS A 9 -3.53 10.37 -14.60
C HIS A 9 -4.00 9.43 -15.72
N GLY A 10 -3.32 9.44 -16.88
CA GLY A 10 -3.60 8.54 -18.01
C GLY A 10 -3.41 7.06 -17.65
N LEU A 11 -2.48 6.73 -16.75
CA LEU A 11 -2.29 5.40 -16.20
C LEU A 11 -3.46 4.94 -15.31
N GLY A 12 -4.29 5.89 -14.87
CA GLY A 12 -5.47 5.64 -14.03
C GLY A 12 -5.26 5.87 -12.54
N ALA A 13 -4.24 6.64 -12.15
CA ALA A 13 -4.07 7.03 -10.77
C ALA A 13 -5.22 7.93 -10.29
N ASP A 14 -5.85 7.59 -9.18
CA ASP A 14 -6.85 8.42 -8.50
C ASP A 14 -6.22 9.23 -7.37
N ILE A 15 -5.18 8.69 -6.73
CA ILE A 15 -4.49 9.27 -5.59
C ILE A 15 -2.99 9.23 -5.83
N ILE A 16 -2.32 10.34 -5.65
CA ILE A 16 -0.86 10.44 -5.58
C ILE A 16 -0.47 10.41 -4.09
N TRP A 17 0.27 9.37 -3.71
CA TRP A 17 0.87 9.29 -2.38
C TRP A 17 2.34 9.67 -2.47
N LEU A 18 2.72 10.70 -1.71
CA LEU A 18 4.09 11.14 -1.56
C LEU A 18 4.68 10.57 -0.27
N MET A 19 5.82 9.88 -0.39
CA MET A 19 6.65 9.49 0.76
C MET A 19 6.99 10.73 1.60
N PRO A 20 7.59 10.59 2.83
CA PRO A 20 7.77 11.74 3.71
C PRO A 20 8.44 12.92 3.00
N ILE A 21 7.75 14.06 3.03
CA ILE A 21 8.19 15.31 2.38
C ILE A 21 9.04 16.20 3.29
N HIS A 22 9.29 15.73 4.51
CA HIS A 22 9.91 16.51 5.59
C HIS A 22 11.43 16.50 5.53
N PRO A 23 12.13 17.48 6.15
CA PRO A 23 13.57 17.43 6.34
C PRO A 23 13.98 16.14 7.07
N ILE A 24 15.11 15.57 6.64
CA ILE A 24 15.67 14.32 7.17
C ILE A 24 16.72 14.64 8.22
N GLY A 25 16.68 13.94 9.36
CA GLY A 25 17.67 14.08 10.41
C GLY A 25 19.08 13.63 9.98
N THR A 26 20.07 14.08 10.71
CA THR A 26 21.49 13.82 10.43
C THR A 26 22.12 12.88 11.45
N GLU A 27 21.62 12.85 12.68
CA GLU A 27 22.15 11.99 13.73
C GLU A 27 21.77 10.52 13.49
N GLY A 28 22.77 9.65 13.45
CA GLY A 28 22.58 8.22 13.18
C GLY A 28 22.16 7.87 11.74
N ARG A 29 22.32 8.82 10.81
CA ARG A 29 21.86 8.73 9.42
C ARG A 29 22.27 7.42 8.74
N LYS A 30 21.34 6.73 8.10
CA LYS A 30 21.56 5.57 7.23
C LYS A 30 21.93 6.03 5.83
N GLY A 31 22.99 5.46 5.25
CA GLY A 31 23.45 5.81 3.90
C GLY A 31 23.85 7.26 3.75
N THR A 32 23.91 7.73 2.52
CA THR A 32 24.34 9.11 2.17
C THR A 32 23.21 10.13 2.27
N LEU A 33 21.97 9.72 1.93
CA LEU A 33 20.78 10.59 1.95
C LEU A 33 20.05 10.56 3.31
N GLY A 34 20.20 9.47 4.08
CA GLY A 34 19.41 9.22 5.27
C GLY A 34 18.06 8.59 4.95
N SER A 35 17.37 8.17 6.00
CA SER A 35 16.01 7.65 5.88
C SER A 35 15.00 8.80 5.78
N PRO A 36 14.11 8.83 4.79
CA PRO A 36 13.02 9.79 4.75
C PRO A 36 12.06 9.63 5.95
N TYR A 37 12.12 8.50 6.65
CA TYR A 37 11.36 8.23 7.87
C TYR A 37 12.05 8.72 9.16
N ALA A 38 13.30 9.21 9.09
CA ALA A 38 13.96 9.88 10.20
C ALA A 38 13.65 11.39 10.15
N ILE A 39 12.42 11.75 10.54
CA ILE A 39 11.90 13.12 10.42
C ILE A 39 12.67 14.09 11.31
N GLN A 40 13.20 15.18 10.74
CA GLN A 40 13.82 16.27 11.50
C GLN A 40 12.79 17.33 11.92
N ASP A 41 11.86 17.71 11.00
CA ASP A 41 10.82 18.69 11.28
C ASP A 41 9.49 18.28 10.64
N TYR A 42 8.51 17.92 11.47
CA TYR A 42 7.16 17.53 11.02
C TYR A 42 6.38 18.63 10.29
N ARG A 43 6.80 19.89 10.43
CA ARG A 43 6.10 21.07 9.87
C ARG A 43 6.85 21.69 8.69
N GLY A 44 8.07 21.23 8.41
CA GLY A 44 8.90 21.67 7.31
C GLY A 44 8.68 20.83 6.04
N VAL A 45 9.02 21.43 4.90
CA VAL A 45 9.25 20.70 3.63
C VAL A 45 10.76 20.56 3.47
N ASN A 46 11.24 19.40 3.03
CA ASN A 46 12.65 19.17 2.78
C ASN A 46 13.15 20.14 1.69
N PRO A 47 14.14 20.97 2.00
CA PRO A 47 14.63 21.99 1.05
C PRO A 47 15.20 21.38 -0.24
N GLU A 48 15.59 20.11 -0.25
CA GLU A 48 15.98 19.39 -1.48
C GLU A 48 14.80 19.17 -2.44
N TYR A 49 13.57 19.19 -1.94
CA TYR A 49 12.35 19.02 -2.75
C TYR A 49 11.73 20.35 -3.17
N GLY A 50 12.17 21.45 -2.57
CA GLY A 50 11.67 22.80 -2.81
C GLY A 50 11.12 23.46 -1.55
N THR A 51 10.32 24.51 -1.77
CA THR A 51 9.66 25.29 -0.70
C THR A 51 8.28 24.75 -0.38
N ARG A 52 7.66 25.28 0.67
CA ARG A 52 6.25 24.98 0.99
C ARG A 52 5.32 25.45 -0.14
N GLU A 53 5.63 26.57 -0.77
CA GLU A 53 4.89 27.15 -1.89
C GLU A 53 4.97 26.24 -3.13
N ASP A 54 6.14 25.67 -3.42
CA ASP A 54 6.32 24.69 -4.49
C ASP A 54 5.50 23.42 -4.23
N PHE A 55 5.45 22.98 -2.97
CA PHE A 55 4.61 21.84 -2.57
C PHE A 55 3.12 22.12 -2.75
N ILE A 56 2.64 23.30 -2.34
CA ILE A 56 1.25 23.72 -2.55
C ILE A 56 0.93 23.75 -4.05
N HIS A 57 1.84 24.31 -4.86
CA HIS A 57 1.67 24.34 -6.31
C HIS A 57 1.55 22.94 -6.93
N LEU A 58 2.37 21.99 -6.47
CA LEU A 58 2.28 20.59 -6.89
C LEU A 58 0.92 19.97 -6.53
N VAL A 59 0.43 20.18 -5.29
CA VAL A 59 -0.89 19.69 -4.85
C VAL A 59 -2.00 20.27 -5.73
N ASP A 60 -1.96 21.56 -6.00
CA ASP A 60 -2.92 22.22 -6.91
C ASP A 60 -2.85 21.62 -8.33
N ALA A 61 -1.65 21.27 -8.82
CA ALA A 61 -1.48 20.64 -10.12
C ALA A 61 -2.08 19.23 -10.17
N ILE A 62 -1.97 18.46 -9.07
CA ILE A 62 -2.63 17.16 -8.89
C ILE A 62 -4.15 17.34 -8.91
N HIS A 63 -4.68 18.30 -8.14
CA HIS A 63 -6.11 18.58 -8.06
C HIS A 63 -6.70 19.02 -9.40
N ARG A 64 -6.00 19.86 -10.18
CA ARG A 64 -6.45 20.28 -11.54
C ARG A 64 -6.68 19.11 -12.49
N ARG A 65 -6.05 17.95 -12.22
CA ARG A 65 -6.21 16.71 -12.99
C ARG A 65 -7.26 15.76 -12.41
N GLY A 66 -7.97 16.19 -11.37
CA GLY A 66 -9.01 15.39 -10.71
C GLY A 66 -8.46 14.29 -9.77
N MET A 67 -7.15 14.25 -9.56
CA MET A 67 -6.51 13.34 -8.60
C MET A 67 -6.49 13.93 -7.20
N LYS A 68 -6.27 13.07 -6.20
CA LYS A 68 -6.06 13.44 -4.81
C LYS A 68 -4.59 13.32 -4.43
N CYS A 69 -4.16 14.09 -3.42
CA CYS A 69 -2.81 14.01 -2.87
C CYS A 69 -2.85 13.60 -1.41
N ILE A 70 -2.12 12.55 -1.04
CA ILE A 70 -1.88 12.19 0.36
C ILE A 70 -0.39 12.21 0.64
N ILE A 71 -0.01 12.54 1.87
CA ILE A 71 1.38 12.52 2.32
C ILE A 71 1.59 11.48 3.41
N ASP A 72 2.83 11.04 3.52
CA ASP A 72 3.27 10.15 4.58
C ASP A 72 3.49 10.91 5.89
N VAL A 73 2.97 10.41 7.00
CA VAL A 73 3.18 10.95 8.33
C VAL A 73 3.76 9.88 9.25
N VAL A 74 4.91 10.19 9.87
CA VAL A 74 5.72 9.25 10.64
C VAL A 74 5.58 9.60 12.12
N TYR A 75 4.57 9.05 12.77
CA TYR A 75 4.20 9.46 14.13
C TYR A 75 4.56 8.43 15.22
N ASN A 76 5.14 7.29 14.86
CA ASN A 76 5.70 6.36 15.86
C ASN A 76 7.07 6.85 16.39
N HIS A 77 7.86 7.51 15.56
CA HIS A 77 9.24 7.89 15.84
C HIS A 77 9.64 9.16 15.08
N THR A 78 10.82 9.68 15.41
CA THR A 78 11.43 10.83 14.72
C THR A 78 12.95 10.75 14.83
N SER A 79 13.68 11.59 14.09
CA SER A 79 15.14 11.67 14.23
C SER A 79 15.56 12.13 15.63
N PRO A 80 16.69 11.63 16.17
CA PRO A 80 17.23 12.08 17.47
C PRO A 80 17.56 13.58 17.51
N ASP A 81 17.92 14.17 16.38
CA ASP A 81 18.22 15.62 16.21
C ASP A 81 17.02 16.42 15.69
N SER A 82 15.80 15.91 15.89
CA SER A 82 14.58 16.60 15.44
C SER A 82 14.32 17.89 16.21
N VAL A 83 13.58 18.81 15.56
CA VAL A 83 13.06 20.02 16.22
C VAL A 83 12.29 19.64 17.49
N LEU A 84 11.50 18.55 17.42
CA LEU A 84 10.74 18.05 18.57
C LEU A 84 11.64 17.59 19.70
N ALA A 85 12.76 16.91 19.42
CA ALA A 85 13.72 16.45 20.42
C ALA A 85 14.35 17.62 21.20
N HIS A 86 14.54 18.76 20.54
CA HIS A 86 15.10 19.97 21.17
C HIS A 86 14.06 20.80 21.93
N THR A 87 12.83 20.86 21.42
CA THR A 87 11.79 21.72 21.99
C THR A 87 10.94 21.01 23.05
N HIS A 88 10.77 19.69 22.92
CA HIS A 88 9.91 18.86 23.77
C HIS A 88 10.55 17.50 24.10
N PRO A 89 11.71 17.49 24.79
CA PRO A 89 12.42 16.25 25.12
C PRO A 89 11.61 15.30 26.03
N GLU A 90 10.53 15.77 26.63
CA GLU A 90 9.60 14.98 27.46
C GLU A 90 8.60 14.16 26.61
N TYR A 91 8.59 14.30 25.29
CA TYR A 91 7.69 13.54 24.39
C TYR A 91 8.26 12.21 23.93
N PHE A 92 9.44 11.83 24.41
CA PHE A 92 10.17 10.65 23.92
C PHE A 92 10.13 9.49 24.92
N LEU A 93 9.95 8.29 24.35
CA LEU A 93 10.13 7.06 25.10
C LEU A 93 11.55 7.00 25.69
N ARG A 94 11.67 6.60 26.96
CA ARG A 94 12.95 6.55 27.66
C ARG A 94 13.26 5.16 28.17
N ASP A 95 14.54 4.81 28.12
CA ASP A 95 15.07 3.58 28.75
C ASP A 95 15.18 3.74 30.28
N ALA A 96 15.65 2.67 30.94
CA ALA A 96 15.84 2.66 32.39
C ALA A 96 16.88 3.68 32.89
N ALA A 97 17.77 4.17 32.00
CA ALA A 97 18.76 5.21 32.32
C ALA A 97 18.20 6.62 32.01
N GLY A 98 16.95 6.75 31.60
CA GLY A 98 16.31 8.01 31.25
C GLY A 98 16.70 8.58 29.90
N LYS A 99 17.35 7.81 29.02
CA LYS A 99 17.74 8.26 27.68
C LYS A 99 16.62 7.97 26.68
N PRO A 100 16.42 8.84 25.67
CA PRO A 100 15.53 8.53 24.54
C PRO A 100 15.88 7.19 23.92
N THR A 101 14.87 6.37 23.62
CA THR A 101 15.05 5.01 23.14
C THR A 101 14.02 4.66 22.06
N ARG A 102 14.06 3.43 21.56
CA ARG A 102 13.18 2.88 20.53
C ARG A 102 12.83 1.42 20.84
N LYS A 103 11.66 0.98 20.36
CA LYS A 103 11.19 -0.39 20.53
C LYS A 103 11.86 -1.37 19.57
N VAL A 104 12.22 -0.90 18.35
CA VAL A 104 12.84 -1.71 17.31
C VAL A 104 14.33 -1.36 17.20
N ALA A 105 15.21 -2.28 17.60
CA ALA A 105 16.66 -2.04 17.73
C ALA A 105 17.31 -1.63 16.39
N ASP A 106 16.86 -2.20 15.27
CA ASP A 106 17.40 -1.97 13.92
C ASP A 106 17.10 -0.58 13.36
N TRP A 107 16.24 0.19 14.02
CA TRP A 107 15.91 1.57 13.63
C TRP A 107 16.80 2.57 14.39
N TRP A 108 18.14 2.40 14.31
CA TRP A 108 19.11 3.19 15.09
C TRP A 108 19.16 4.68 14.75
N ASP A 109 18.59 5.08 13.61
CA ASP A 109 18.49 6.45 13.11
C ASP A 109 17.28 7.22 13.65
N VAL A 110 16.46 6.59 14.52
CA VAL A 110 15.27 7.20 15.10
C VAL A 110 15.13 6.93 16.60
N VAL A 111 14.28 7.72 17.26
CA VAL A 111 13.81 7.56 18.64
C VAL A 111 12.30 7.58 18.68
N ASP A 112 11.69 6.72 19.52
CA ASP A 112 10.24 6.57 19.59
C ASP A 112 9.59 7.66 20.44
N LEU A 113 8.37 8.02 20.07
CA LEU A 113 7.53 8.97 20.77
C LEU A 113 6.73 8.29 21.91
N ASP A 114 6.53 9.02 23.00
CA ASP A 114 5.78 8.55 24.18
C ASP A 114 4.35 9.09 24.18
N TYR A 115 3.43 8.32 23.69
CA TYR A 115 2.00 8.64 23.64
C TYR A 115 1.30 8.58 25.00
N SER A 116 1.98 8.26 26.11
CA SER A 116 1.45 8.48 27.45
C SER A 116 1.36 9.98 27.78
N ASN A 117 2.17 10.80 27.13
CA ASN A 117 2.12 12.25 27.23
C ASN A 117 1.05 12.85 26.28
N ARG A 118 -0.04 13.35 26.85
CA ARG A 118 -1.15 13.92 26.08
C ARG A 118 -0.81 15.24 25.35
N ASN A 119 0.22 15.97 25.77
CA ASN A 119 0.66 17.18 25.05
C ASN A 119 1.27 16.83 23.69
N LEU A 120 1.91 15.65 23.58
CA LEU A 120 2.34 15.11 22.26
C LEU A 120 1.15 14.96 21.32
N TRP A 121 0.00 14.49 21.80
CA TRP A 121 -1.21 14.35 20.98
C TRP A 121 -1.64 15.69 20.38
N THR A 122 -1.68 16.73 21.20
CA THR A 122 -2.03 18.08 20.75
C THR A 122 -1.06 18.55 19.66
N TYR A 123 0.25 18.41 19.89
CA TYR A 123 1.27 18.80 18.91
C TYR A 123 1.10 18.08 17.57
N GLN A 124 0.90 16.77 17.60
CA GLN A 124 0.77 15.96 16.38
C GLN A 124 -0.56 16.22 15.65
N ILE A 125 -1.65 16.37 16.38
CA ILE A 125 -2.97 16.69 15.79
C ILE A 125 -2.95 18.10 15.16
N ASP A 126 -2.34 19.09 15.81
CA ASP A 126 -2.19 20.41 15.22
C ASP A 126 -1.33 20.39 13.96
N THR A 127 -0.33 19.52 13.92
CA THR A 127 0.50 19.30 12.72
C THR A 127 -0.31 18.65 11.60
N LEU A 128 -1.13 17.64 11.90
CA LEU A 128 -2.06 17.06 10.92
C LEU A 128 -3.04 18.08 10.37
N LYS A 129 -3.61 18.94 11.22
CA LYS A 129 -4.51 20.01 10.78
C LYS A 129 -3.85 21.00 9.82
N GLN A 130 -2.56 21.34 10.08
CA GLN A 130 -1.81 22.22 9.18
C GLN A 130 -1.63 21.61 7.79
N TRP A 131 -1.33 20.32 7.72
CA TRP A 131 -1.18 19.61 6.44
C TRP A 131 -2.53 19.32 5.79
N ALA A 132 -3.56 18.96 6.55
CA ALA A 132 -4.91 18.72 6.04
C ALA A 132 -5.53 19.94 5.34
N ALA A 133 -5.07 21.15 5.67
CA ALA A 133 -5.46 22.37 4.95
C ALA A 133 -4.93 22.40 3.49
N ILE A 134 -3.93 21.56 3.18
CA ILE A 134 -3.25 21.52 1.87
C ILE A 134 -3.58 20.22 1.12
N VAL A 135 -3.41 19.06 1.77
CA VAL A 135 -3.54 17.72 1.15
C VAL A 135 -4.89 17.08 1.44
N ASP A 136 -5.22 16.01 0.72
CA ASP A 136 -6.50 15.29 0.87
C ASP A 136 -6.46 14.19 1.92
N GLY A 137 -5.29 13.86 2.46
CA GLY A 137 -5.19 12.80 3.46
C GLY A 137 -3.78 12.38 3.79
N PHE A 138 -3.69 11.29 4.54
CA PHE A 138 -2.45 10.79 5.13
C PHE A 138 -2.29 9.29 4.93
N ARG A 139 -1.06 8.88 4.58
CA ARG A 139 -0.57 7.54 4.85
C ARG A 139 0.17 7.60 6.17
N CYS A 140 -0.23 6.79 7.13
CA CYS A 140 0.34 6.82 8.47
C CYS A 140 1.32 5.66 8.64
N ASP A 141 2.59 6.01 8.77
CA ASP A 141 3.72 5.10 8.95
C ASP A 141 3.57 4.29 10.24
N VAL A 142 3.81 2.98 10.14
CA VAL A 142 3.70 2.02 11.26
C VAL A 142 2.49 2.31 12.16
N ALA A 143 1.34 2.61 11.56
CA ALA A 143 0.13 3.05 12.26
C ALA A 143 -0.30 2.09 13.37
N SER A 144 -0.02 0.80 13.20
CA SER A 144 -0.27 -0.23 14.20
C SER A 144 0.44 0.03 15.53
N SER A 145 1.61 0.66 15.53
CA SER A 145 2.45 0.90 16.73
C SER A 145 2.14 2.21 17.46
N VAL A 146 1.27 3.05 16.89
CA VAL A 146 0.74 4.27 17.53
C VAL A 146 -0.61 3.95 18.17
N PRO A 147 -0.92 4.44 19.37
CA PRO A 147 -2.19 4.11 20.04
C PRO A 147 -3.42 4.44 19.20
N LEU A 148 -4.34 3.48 19.08
CA LEU A 148 -5.55 3.62 18.28
C LEU A 148 -6.41 4.81 18.73
N ASP A 149 -6.48 5.06 20.03
CA ASP A 149 -7.26 6.19 20.57
C ASP A 149 -6.70 7.54 20.11
N PHE A 150 -5.37 7.65 19.90
CA PHE A 150 -4.78 8.83 19.27
C PHE A 150 -5.30 9.00 17.84
N TRP A 151 -5.30 7.93 17.03
CA TRP A 151 -5.78 8.00 15.65
C TRP A 151 -7.27 8.35 15.57
N CYS A 152 -8.09 7.78 16.46
CA CYS A 152 -9.52 8.13 16.54
C CYS A 152 -9.73 9.63 16.86
N GLU A 153 -8.99 10.17 17.81
CA GLU A 153 -9.07 11.60 18.18
C GLU A 153 -8.50 12.49 17.06
N ALA A 154 -7.37 12.10 16.47
CA ALA A 154 -6.77 12.82 15.36
C ALA A 154 -7.74 12.92 14.17
N ARG A 155 -8.36 11.79 13.76
CA ARG A 155 -9.35 11.76 12.69
C ARG A 155 -10.53 12.68 12.99
N ARG A 156 -11.09 12.59 14.20
CA ARG A 156 -12.21 13.43 14.61
C ARG A 156 -11.90 14.92 14.50
N GLN A 157 -10.71 15.35 14.94
CA GLN A 157 -10.32 16.76 14.90
C GLN A 157 -9.90 17.24 13.51
N VAL A 158 -9.27 16.39 12.70
CA VAL A 158 -8.90 16.71 11.32
C VAL A 158 -10.12 16.86 10.44
N GLU A 159 -11.20 16.10 10.69
CA GLU A 159 -12.48 16.21 9.97
C GLU A 159 -13.08 17.64 10.05
N GLU A 160 -12.79 18.40 11.12
CA GLU A 160 -13.21 19.80 11.27
C GLU A 160 -12.50 20.74 10.26
N VAL A 161 -11.29 20.38 9.82
CA VAL A 161 -10.48 21.16 8.87
C VAL A 161 -10.64 20.63 7.44
N ARG A 162 -10.66 19.32 7.29
CA ARG A 162 -10.74 18.63 6.00
C ARG A 162 -11.82 17.54 6.06
N PRO A 163 -13.08 17.89 5.83
CA PRO A 163 -14.15 16.89 5.72
C PRO A 163 -13.85 15.87 4.61
N GLY A 164 -13.97 14.58 4.92
CA GLY A 164 -13.64 13.51 3.99
C GLY A 164 -12.14 13.29 3.80
N CYS A 165 -11.30 13.69 4.76
CA CYS A 165 -9.87 13.38 4.78
C CYS A 165 -9.63 11.88 4.64
N ILE A 166 -8.72 11.49 3.75
CA ILE A 166 -8.37 10.09 3.46
C ILE A 166 -7.33 9.60 4.47
N TRP A 167 -7.59 8.43 5.07
CA TRP A 167 -6.69 7.82 6.05
C TRP A 167 -6.28 6.42 5.60
N LEU A 168 -4.99 6.26 5.27
CA LEU A 168 -4.35 5.00 4.93
C LEU A 168 -3.38 4.60 6.05
N ALA A 169 -3.64 3.47 6.70
CA ALA A 169 -2.72 2.91 7.69
C ALA A 169 -1.70 1.97 7.03
N GLU A 170 -0.43 2.19 7.30
CA GLU A 170 0.50 1.09 7.22
C GLU A 170 0.23 0.17 8.42
N SER A 171 -0.50 -0.90 8.16
CA SER A 171 -0.71 -1.99 9.10
C SER A 171 0.41 -3.03 8.96
N VAL A 172 0.54 -3.90 9.96
CA VAL A 172 1.62 -4.88 10.02
C VAL A 172 1.06 -6.30 10.12
N HIS A 173 1.84 -7.30 9.75
CA HIS A 173 1.43 -8.71 9.83
C HIS A 173 1.26 -9.20 11.27
N GLY A 174 0.45 -10.23 11.47
CA GLY A 174 0.04 -10.72 12.78
C GLY A 174 1.19 -11.12 13.71
N ALA A 175 2.30 -11.66 13.16
CA ALA A 175 3.47 -12.01 13.97
C ALA A 175 4.14 -10.78 14.59
N TYR A 176 4.19 -9.66 13.87
CA TYR A 176 4.69 -8.39 14.42
C TYR A 176 3.77 -7.88 15.54
N VAL A 177 2.46 -7.85 15.31
CA VAL A 177 1.48 -7.46 16.33
C VAL A 177 1.67 -8.28 17.62
N LEU A 178 1.76 -9.60 17.48
CA LEU A 178 1.94 -10.49 18.62
C LEU A 178 3.27 -10.25 19.34
N GLY A 179 4.36 -10.02 18.60
CA GLY A 179 5.67 -9.67 19.14
C GLY A 179 5.64 -8.39 19.98
N MET A 180 5.06 -7.33 19.45
CA MET A 180 4.93 -6.04 20.13
C MET A 180 4.08 -6.15 21.41
N ARG A 181 2.94 -6.84 21.33
CA ARG A 181 2.05 -7.06 22.49
C ARG A 181 2.72 -7.88 23.59
N ARG A 182 3.56 -8.87 23.22
CA ARG A 182 4.36 -9.64 24.21
C ARG A 182 5.37 -8.78 24.95
N MET A 183 5.88 -7.71 24.34
CA MET A 183 6.75 -6.72 24.97
C MET A 183 5.97 -5.66 25.77
N GLY A 184 4.65 -5.75 25.86
CA GLY A 184 3.80 -4.78 26.54
C GLY A 184 3.57 -3.49 25.74
N ALA A 185 3.96 -3.46 24.46
CA ALA A 185 3.75 -2.30 23.61
C ALA A 185 2.36 -2.33 22.93
N ALA A 186 1.77 -1.15 22.72
CA ALA A 186 0.57 -1.02 21.93
C ALA A 186 0.88 -1.43 20.48
N CYS A 187 0.00 -2.25 19.90
CA CYS A 187 0.06 -2.60 18.50
C CYS A 187 -1.34 -3.04 18.03
N ALA A 188 -1.95 -2.26 17.14
CA ALA A 188 -3.29 -2.51 16.64
C ALA A 188 -3.27 -3.48 15.46
N THR A 189 -4.27 -4.36 15.39
CA THR A 189 -4.56 -5.18 14.21
C THR A 189 -5.31 -4.35 13.16
N ASP A 190 -5.37 -4.86 11.91
CA ASP A 190 -6.15 -4.22 10.85
C ASP A 190 -7.61 -4.00 11.24
N THR A 191 -8.25 -5.00 11.86
CA THR A 191 -9.64 -4.89 12.34
C THR A 191 -9.83 -3.73 13.32
N GLU A 192 -8.86 -3.52 14.22
CA GLU A 192 -8.89 -2.40 15.17
C GLU A 192 -8.65 -1.08 14.45
N LEU A 193 -7.72 -1.03 13.48
CA LEU A 193 -7.37 0.17 12.72
C LEU A 193 -8.54 0.72 11.89
N TYR A 194 -9.45 -0.14 11.40
CA TYR A 194 -10.65 0.32 10.68
C TYR A 194 -11.61 1.20 11.52
N ARG A 195 -11.37 1.37 12.82
CA ARG A 195 -12.06 2.38 13.64
C ARG A 195 -11.61 3.81 13.33
N ALA A 196 -10.42 3.99 12.82
CA ALA A 196 -9.81 5.29 12.57
C ALA A 196 -9.35 5.49 11.10
N PHE A 197 -9.24 4.42 10.32
CA PHE A 197 -8.71 4.45 8.96
C PHE A 197 -9.72 3.97 7.94
N ASP A 198 -9.65 4.54 6.73
CA ASP A 198 -10.46 4.11 5.59
C ASP A 198 -9.85 2.91 4.89
N MET A 199 -8.51 2.84 4.91
CA MET A 199 -7.73 1.81 4.24
C MET A 199 -6.61 1.31 5.15
N THR A 200 -6.28 0.01 5.03
CA THR A 200 -5.08 -0.59 5.63
C THR A 200 -4.25 -1.26 4.56
N TYR A 201 -2.94 -1.42 4.81
CA TYR A 201 -2.08 -2.20 3.94
C TYR A 201 -2.49 -3.67 3.89
N ASP A 202 -2.02 -4.37 2.87
CA ASP A 202 -2.26 -5.81 2.66
C ASP A 202 -1.15 -6.70 3.29
N TYR A 203 -0.52 -6.20 4.35
CA TYR A 203 0.60 -6.89 5.01
C TYR A 203 0.18 -8.08 5.88
N ASP A 204 -1.08 -8.17 6.24
CA ASP A 204 -1.64 -9.33 6.93
C ASP A 204 -1.52 -10.63 6.12
N ILE A 205 -1.61 -10.54 4.78
CA ILE A 205 -1.44 -11.68 3.86
C ILE A 205 -0.03 -11.80 3.30
N TRP A 206 0.85 -10.82 3.52
CA TRP A 206 2.18 -10.79 2.90
C TRP A 206 3.03 -12.05 3.16
N PRO A 207 3.06 -12.63 4.39
CA PRO A 207 3.76 -13.90 4.62
C PRO A 207 3.21 -15.07 3.81
N PHE A 208 1.91 -15.08 3.51
CA PHE A 208 1.27 -16.11 2.68
C PHE A 208 1.59 -15.93 1.20
N TYR A 209 1.62 -14.68 0.73
CA TYR A 209 2.09 -14.34 -0.61
C TYR A 209 3.53 -14.81 -0.82
N GLU A 210 4.44 -14.44 0.08
CA GLU A 210 5.85 -14.87 0.01
C GLU A 210 5.99 -16.39 0.09
N GLY A 211 5.29 -17.04 1.01
CA GLY A 211 5.32 -18.50 1.16
C GLY A 211 4.82 -19.21 -0.09
N PHE A 212 3.76 -18.71 -0.73
CA PHE A 212 3.30 -19.24 -2.02
C PHE A 212 4.33 -19.02 -3.13
N MET A 213 4.90 -17.83 -3.25
CA MET A 213 5.92 -17.53 -4.28
C MET A 213 7.22 -18.32 -4.11
N LYS A 214 7.55 -18.72 -2.88
CA LYS A 214 8.69 -19.58 -2.56
C LYS A 214 8.38 -21.08 -2.70
N GLY A 215 7.12 -21.46 -2.96
CA GLY A 215 6.67 -22.87 -3.00
C GLY A 215 6.57 -23.51 -1.60
N GLU A 216 6.60 -22.73 -0.53
CA GLU A 216 6.46 -23.19 0.85
C GLU A 216 4.97 -23.37 1.25
N LEU A 217 4.08 -22.67 0.57
CA LEU A 217 2.62 -22.74 0.75
C LEU A 217 1.92 -23.06 -0.57
N SER A 218 0.82 -23.81 -0.49
CA SER A 218 -0.03 -24.06 -1.65
C SER A 218 -0.85 -22.84 -2.06
N LEU A 219 -1.30 -22.80 -3.32
CA LEU A 219 -2.25 -21.79 -3.79
C LEU A 219 -3.54 -21.80 -2.96
N ARG A 220 -3.99 -22.97 -2.50
CA ARG A 220 -5.15 -23.07 -1.59
C ARG A 220 -4.92 -22.30 -0.30
N ALA A 221 -3.77 -22.47 0.35
CA ALA A 221 -3.46 -21.73 1.58
C ALA A 221 -3.45 -20.20 1.34
N TYR A 222 -2.95 -19.77 0.18
CA TYR A 222 -2.96 -18.35 -0.19
C TYR A 222 -4.39 -17.84 -0.50
N THR A 223 -5.20 -18.59 -1.23
CA THR A 223 -6.59 -18.18 -1.51
C THR A 223 -7.47 -18.24 -0.27
N ASP A 224 -7.24 -19.19 0.64
CA ASP A 224 -7.99 -19.30 1.90
C ASP A 224 -7.75 -18.08 2.80
N ILE A 225 -6.51 -17.55 2.89
CA ILE A 225 -6.25 -16.33 3.67
C ILE A 225 -6.87 -15.08 3.02
N LEU A 226 -6.91 -15.01 1.69
CA LEU A 226 -7.62 -13.95 0.99
C LEU A 226 -9.13 -13.98 1.28
N ASN A 227 -9.73 -15.17 1.29
CA ASN A 227 -11.14 -15.35 1.67
C ASN A 227 -11.38 -15.01 3.15
N TYR A 228 -10.40 -15.28 4.02
CA TYR A 228 -10.50 -14.97 5.44
C TYR A 228 -10.62 -13.47 5.70
N GLN A 229 -10.04 -12.61 4.84
CA GLN A 229 -10.21 -11.16 4.93
C GLN A 229 -11.68 -10.74 4.85
N GLU A 230 -12.49 -11.40 3.98
CA GLU A 230 -13.94 -11.13 3.85
C GLU A 230 -14.74 -11.46 5.12
N LEU A 231 -14.20 -12.32 5.97
CA LEU A 231 -14.85 -12.74 7.23
C LEU A 231 -14.36 -11.91 8.43
N THR A 232 -13.15 -11.35 8.34
CA THR A 232 -12.47 -10.76 9.50
C THR A 232 -12.65 -9.25 9.56
N TYR A 233 -12.76 -8.59 8.40
CA TYR A 233 -12.84 -7.15 8.32
C TYR A 233 -14.27 -6.62 8.23
N PRO A 234 -14.50 -5.35 8.62
CA PRO A 234 -15.82 -4.73 8.51
C PRO A 234 -16.34 -4.74 7.06
N THR A 235 -17.66 -4.80 6.89
CA THR A 235 -18.27 -4.65 5.57
C THR A 235 -17.82 -3.35 4.90
N GLY A 236 -17.34 -3.46 3.67
CA GLY A 236 -16.83 -2.31 2.91
C GLY A 236 -15.39 -1.92 3.24
N TYR A 237 -14.64 -2.78 3.95
CA TYR A 237 -13.21 -2.57 4.18
C TYR A 237 -12.45 -2.34 2.86
N ILE A 238 -11.37 -1.57 2.93
CA ILE A 238 -10.50 -1.29 1.78
C ILE A 238 -9.07 -1.68 2.15
N LYS A 239 -8.50 -2.63 1.43
CA LYS A 239 -7.06 -2.92 1.44
C LYS A 239 -6.36 -2.09 0.38
N ALA A 240 -5.25 -1.46 0.72
CA ALA A 240 -4.27 -0.95 -0.24
C ALA A 240 -3.38 -2.13 -0.65
N ARG A 241 -3.72 -2.75 -1.76
CA ARG A 241 -3.06 -3.96 -2.25
C ARG A 241 -1.88 -3.59 -3.13
N CYS A 242 -0.74 -4.22 -2.93
CA CYS A 242 0.46 -4.01 -3.74
C CYS A 242 1.16 -5.34 -4.05
N LEU A 243 1.95 -5.36 -5.10
CA LEU A 243 2.91 -6.41 -5.40
C LEU A 243 4.34 -6.01 -5.02
N GLU A 244 4.57 -4.72 -4.88
CA GLU A 244 5.84 -4.10 -4.48
C GLU A 244 5.60 -2.72 -3.90
N ASN A 245 6.54 -2.28 -3.07
CA ASN A 245 6.62 -0.90 -2.57
C ASN A 245 8.08 -0.56 -2.21
N HIS A 246 8.31 0.58 -1.53
CA HIS A 246 9.64 1.03 -1.15
C HIS A 246 10.35 0.11 -0.12
N ASP A 247 9.60 -0.70 0.65
CA ASP A 247 10.13 -1.64 1.66
C ASP A 247 10.35 -3.05 1.12
N THR A 248 9.79 -3.36 -0.05
CA THR A 248 9.83 -4.70 -0.62
C THR A 248 10.63 -4.73 -1.91
N ARG A 249 11.07 -5.92 -2.31
CA ARG A 249 11.71 -6.09 -3.61
C ARG A 249 10.72 -5.87 -4.75
N ARG A 250 11.23 -5.49 -5.93
CA ARG A 250 10.46 -5.36 -7.14
C ARG A 250 9.72 -6.65 -7.51
N ALA A 251 8.44 -6.56 -7.87
CA ALA A 251 7.63 -7.72 -8.25
C ALA A 251 8.27 -8.51 -9.40
N ALA A 252 8.76 -7.84 -10.42
CA ALA A 252 9.42 -8.47 -11.56
C ALA A 252 10.71 -9.23 -11.20
N SER A 253 11.29 -9.02 -10.01
CA SER A 253 12.47 -9.77 -9.55
C SER A 253 12.15 -11.17 -9.06
N TRP A 254 10.89 -11.43 -8.67
CA TRP A 254 10.41 -12.73 -8.22
C TRP A 254 9.88 -13.60 -9.36
N LEU A 255 9.44 -12.96 -10.46
CA LEU A 255 8.67 -13.60 -11.50
C LEU A 255 9.61 -14.19 -12.57
N THR A 256 9.22 -15.34 -13.11
CA THR A 256 10.00 -16.10 -14.07
C THR A 256 9.72 -15.73 -15.52
N SER A 257 8.55 -15.08 -15.78
CA SER A 257 8.12 -14.68 -17.13
C SER A 257 7.28 -13.42 -17.13
N ASP A 258 7.16 -12.79 -18.29
CA ASP A 258 6.28 -11.63 -18.49
C ASP A 258 4.80 -12.02 -18.44
N SER A 259 4.46 -13.22 -18.87
CA SER A 259 3.12 -13.79 -18.70
C SER A 259 2.72 -13.82 -17.22
N GLN A 260 3.60 -14.33 -16.36
CA GLN A 260 3.35 -14.35 -14.92
C GLN A 260 3.14 -12.93 -14.35
N LEU A 261 3.90 -11.93 -14.83
CA LEU A 261 3.71 -10.54 -14.43
C LEU A 261 2.32 -10.02 -14.83
N TYR A 262 1.86 -10.28 -16.07
CA TYR A 262 0.52 -9.88 -16.49
C TYR A 262 -0.57 -10.52 -15.63
N HIS A 263 -0.43 -11.79 -15.26
CA HIS A 263 -1.37 -12.47 -14.37
C HIS A 263 -1.40 -11.83 -12.98
N TRP A 264 -0.25 -11.50 -12.39
CA TRP A 264 -0.19 -10.85 -11.08
C TRP A 264 -0.73 -9.41 -11.11
N LEU A 265 -0.46 -8.63 -12.16
CA LEU A 265 -1.02 -7.29 -12.31
C LEU A 265 -2.55 -7.34 -12.47
N GLY A 266 -3.06 -8.23 -13.31
CA GLY A 266 -4.50 -8.45 -13.44
C GLY A 266 -5.14 -8.91 -12.13
N PHE A 267 -4.50 -9.84 -11.41
CA PHE A 267 -4.92 -10.31 -10.10
C PHE A 267 -4.96 -9.19 -9.06
N LEU A 268 -3.94 -8.32 -9.01
CA LEU A 268 -3.89 -7.15 -8.14
C LEU A 268 -5.13 -6.25 -8.34
N TYR A 269 -5.45 -5.92 -9.59
CA TYR A 269 -6.59 -5.05 -9.89
C TYR A 269 -7.93 -5.75 -9.71
N PHE A 270 -8.02 -7.05 -9.94
CA PHE A 270 -9.26 -7.81 -9.75
C PHE A 270 -9.66 -7.92 -8.29
N GLN A 271 -8.73 -7.93 -7.36
CA GLN A 271 -9.02 -8.02 -5.93
C GLN A 271 -9.87 -6.83 -5.45
N ARG A 272 -10.67 -7.05 -4.40
CA ARG A 272 -11.36 -5.98 -3.67
C ARG A 272 -10.35 -5.06 -2.98
N GLY A 273 -10.60 -3.76 -2.96
CA GLY A 273 -9.72 -2.76 -2.38
C GLY A 273 -9.09 -1.83 -3.45
N ALA A 274 -8.11 -1.04 -3.05
CA ALA A 274 -7.34 -0.15 -3.92
C ALA A 274 -6.09 -0.86 -4.44
N ALA A 275 -5.78 -0.71 -5.72
CA ALA A 275 -4.50 -1.14 -6.28
C ALA A 275 -3.46 -0.03 -6.06
N MET A 276 -2.36 -0.34 -5.41
CA MET A 276 -1.25 0.56 -5.18
C MET A 276 -0.12 0.23 -6.15
N LEU A 277 0.31 1.21 -6.92
CA LEU A 277 1.46 1.11 -7.82
C LEU A 277 2.63 1.86 -7.20
N TYR A 278 3.77 1.20 -7.10
CA TYR A 278 5.02 1.84 -6.71
C TYR A 278 5.70 2.46 -7.93
N SER A 279 6.30 3.63 -7.76
CA SER A 279 6.97 4.36 -8.85
C SER A 279 7.92 3.48 -9.66
N GLY A 280 7.75 3.46 -10.97
CA GLY A 280 8.51 2.64 -11.92
C GLY A 280 7.93 1.24 -12.18
N MET A 281 6.94 0.77 -11.39
CA MET A 281 6.32 -0.56 -11.57
C MET A 281 5.74 -0.72 -12.99
N GLU A 282 5.30 0.36 -13.60
CA GLU A 282 4.79 0.41 -14.97
C GLU A 282 5.82 0.06 -16.05
N TYR A 283 7.10 -0.02 -15.67
CA TYR A 283 8.21 -0.46 -16.53
C TYR A 283 8.83 -1.79 -16.11
N ALA A 284 8.22 -2.45 -15.12
CA ALA A 284 8.59 -3.76 -14.60
C ALA A 284 10.10 -3.93 -14.29
N PRO A 285 10.74 -3.03 -13.55
CA PRO A 285 12.14 -3.13 -13.18
C PRO A 285 12.38 -4.31 -12.24
N LYS A 286 13.57 -4.89 -12.28
CA LYS A 286 13.98 -5.97 -11.35
C LYS A 286 14.83 -5.44 -10.19
N LYS A 287 15.51 -4.30 -10.38
CA LYS A 287 16.36 -3.69 -9.36
C LYS A 287 15.51 -2.83 -8.42
N GLN A 288 15.64 -3.07 -7.13
CA GLN A 288 15.06 -2.19 -6.11
C GLN A 288 15.90 -0.92 -6.00
N VAL A 289 15.23 0.23 -5.90
CA VAL A 289 15.89 1.52 -5.65
C VAL A 289 16.27 1.60 -4.18
N GLY A 290 17.47 2.08 -3.88
CA GLY A 290 17.93 2.30 -2.51
C GLY A 290 17.12 3.40 -1.83
N LEU A 291 16.71 3.15 -0.57
CA LEU A 291 15.97 4.13 0.22
C LEU A 291 16.88 5.19 0.88
N PHE A 292 18.14 4.83 1.12
CA PHE A 292 19.07 5.61 1.94
C PHE A 292 20.22 6.25 1.15
N ASP A 293 20.37 5.87 -0.10
CA ASP A 293 21.46 6.35 -0.97
C ASP A 293 20.90 6.86 -2.28
N ALA A 294 21.58 7.86 -2.87
CA ALA A 294 21.23 8.32 -4.20
C ALA A 294 21.42 7.18 -5.20
N ASP A 295 20.39 6.86 -5.94
CA ASP A 295 20.42 5.89 -7.04
C ASP A 295 19.95 6.61 -8.31
N ASP A 296 20.88 6.86 -9.24
CA ASP A 296 20.60 7.53 -10.52
C ASP A 296 19.78 6.65 -11.47
N ASN A 297 19.64 5.35 -11.16
CA ASN A 297 18.87 4.40 -11.95
C ASN A 297 17.55 4.08 -11.26
N TYR A 298 16.49 4.76 -11.63
CA TYR A 298 15.11 4.41 -11.27
C TYR A 298 14.66 3.04 -11.85
N GLY A 299 15.61 2.16 -12.11
CA GLY A 299 15.43 0.84 -12.68
C GLY A 299 15.46 0.87 -14.21
N ASP A 300 15.92 -0.25 -14.76
CA ASP A 300 15.86 -0.48 -16.20
C ASP A 300 14.40 -0.51 -16.63
N MET A 301 14.04 0.26 -17.67
CA MET A 301 12.76 0.14 -18.36
C MET A 301 12.77 -1.19 -19.13
N ARG A 302 12.41 -2.28 -18.42
CA ARG A 302 12.49 -3.63 -18.96
C ARG A 302 11.31 -3.98 -19.87
N LEU A 303 10.11 -3.61 -19.44
CA LEU A 303 8.86 -3.92 -20.12
C LEU A 303 7.85 -2.82 -19.83
N ASP A 304 7.38 -2.14 -20.85
CA ASP A 304 6.30 -1.16 -20.71
C ASP A 304 4.95 -1.87 -20.57
N VAL A 305 4.34 -1.77 -19.40
CA VAL A 305 3.03 -2.36 -19.09
C VAL A 305 1.93 -1.31 -18.91
N GLN A 306 2.17 -0.03 -19.23
CA GLN A 306 1.24 1.08 -18.97
C GLN A 306 -0.13 0.84 -19.61
N LEU A 307 -0.18 0.46 -20.88
CA LEU A 307 -1.46 0.17 -21.56
C LEU A 307 -2.21 -0.99 -20.88
N TYR A 308 -1.48 -1.98 -20.37
CA TYR A 308 -2.10 -3.08 -19.66
C TYR A 308 -2.64 -2.65 -18.28
N LEU A 309 -1.92 -1.81 -17.54
CA LEU A 309 -2.40 -1.24 -16.28
C LEU A 309 -3.64 -0.38 -16.49
N THR A 310 -3.69 0.41 -17.55
CA THR A 310 -4.90 1.17 -17.95
C THR A 310 -6.08 0.23 -18.22
N ALA A 311 -5.86 -0.89 -18.92
CA ALA A 311 -6.90 -1.90 -19.12
C ALA A 311 -7.34 -2.57 -17.81
N CYS A 312 -6.40 -2.86 -16.90
CA CYS A 312 -6.72 -3.38 -15.56
C CYS A 312 -7.55 -2.37 -14.74
N LYS A 313 -7.24 -1.08 -14.81
CA LYS A 313 -8.04 -0.02 -14.18
C LYS A 313 -9.45 0.03 -14.75
N ALA A 314 -9.59 0.00 -16.06
CA ALA A 314 -10.89 -0.02 -16.74
C ALA A 314 -11.70 -1.26 -16.34
N MET A 315 -11.09 -2.44 -16.34
CA MET A 315 -11.69 -3.68 -15.85
C MET A 315 -12.18 -3.54 -14.40
N LYS A 316 -11.35 -3.03 -13.49
CA LYS A 316 -11.72 -2.85 -12.08
C LYS A 316 -12.96 -1.98 -11.90
N GLN A 317 -13.14 -0.94 -12.72
CA GLN A 317 -14.32 -0.06 -12.66
C GLN A 317 -15.62 -0.76 -13.04
N THR A 318 -15.54 -1.93 -13.71
CA THR A 318 -16.71 -2.74 -14.10
C THR A 318 -17.03 -3.87 -13.13
N LEU A 319 -16.24 -4.06 -12.07
CA LEU A 319 -16.45 -5.11 -11.09
C LEU A 319 -17.57 -4.74 -10.11
N PRO A 320 -18.45 -5.71 -9.73
CA PRO A 320 -19.51 -5.46 -8.76
C PRO A 320 -18.97 -5.52 -7.32
N LEU A 321 -18.18 -4.51 -6.95
CA LEU A 321 -17.41 -4.46 -5.68
C LEU A 321 -18.28 -4.55 -4.41
N GLY A 322 -19.57 -4.22 -4.49
CA GLY A 322 -20.54 -4.35 -3.37
C GLY A 322 -21.14 -5.73 -3.21
N GLY A 323 -20.87 -6.66 -4.14
CA GLY A 323 -21.42 -8.01 -4.15
C GLY A 323 -20.62 -9.02 -3.32
N GLY A 324 -20.97 -10.29 -3.43
CA GLY A 324 -20.17 -11.40 -2.88
C GLY A 324 -18.82 -11.50 -3.59
N PHE A 325 -17.77 -11.85 -2.86
CA PHE A 325 -16.43 -12.00 -3.41
C PHE A 325 -15.70 -13.15 -2.73
N TRP A 326 -15.07 -14.05 -3.52
CA TRP A 326 -14.22 -15.11 -2.99
C TRP A 326 -13.25 -15.65 -4.05
N TRP A 327 -12.27 -16.41 -3.58
CA TRP A 327 -11.26 -17.07 -4.38
C TRP A 327 -11.34 -18.59 -4.23
N GLU A 328 -11.03 -19.32 -5.30
CA GLU A 328 -10.76 -20.75 -5.25
C GLU A 328 -9.57 -21.12 -6.14
N PRO A 329 -8.75 -22.11 -5.75
CA PRO A 329 -7.71 -22.64 -6.63
C PRO A 329 -8.33 -23.61 -7.65
N LEU A 330 -7.99 -23.43 -8.93
CA LEU A 330 -8.36 -24.35 -10.00
C LEU A 330 -7.36 -25.51 -10.11
N ASN A 331 -6.09 -25.23 -9.80
CA ASN A 331 -4.98 -26.18 -9.70
C ASN A 331 -3.90 -25.57 -8.79
N ASP A 332 -2.66 -26.06 -8.84
CA ASP A 332 -1.56 -25.54 -8.01
C ASP A 332 -1.03 -24.16 -8.48
N SER A 333 -1.38 -23.73 -9.69
CA SER A 333 -0.91 -22.50 -10.33
C SER A 333 -1.99 -21.45 -10.55
N ALA A 334 -3.21 -21.86 -10.90
CA ALA A 334 -4.28 -20.99 -11.36
C ALA A 334 -5.36 -20.79 -10.30
N ALA A 335 -5.65 -19.53 -9.99
CA ALA A 335 -6.74 -19.09 -9.12
C ALA A 335 -7.93 -18.59 -9.93
N LEU A 336 -9.14 -18.86 -9.42
CA LEU A 336 -10.41 -18.34 -9.91
C LEU A 336 -11.00 -17.39 -8.86
N GLY A 337 -11.17 -16.14 -9.23
CA GLY A 337 -11.88 -15.14 -8.42
C GLY A 337 -13.31 -14.97 -8.90
N HIS A 338 -14.20 -14.79 -7.95
CA HIS A 338 -15.62 -14.62 -8.19
C HIS A 338 -16.12 -13.29 -7.63
N TYR A 339 -16.90 -12.58 -8.43
CA TYR A 339 -17.79 -11.54 -7.96
C TYR A 339 -19.22 -11.90 -8.29
N ASP A 340 -20.10 -11.90 -7.28
CA ASP A 340 -21.54 -11.98 -7.48
C ASP A 340 -22.17 -10.60 -7.35
N GLY A 341 -22.80 -10.13 -8.42
CA GLY A 341 -23.48 -8.84 -8.46
C GLY A 341 -24.92 -8.98 -8.97
N PRO A 342 -25.72 -7.90 -8.86
CA PRO A 342 -27.12 -7.91 -9.31
C PRO A 342 -27.28 -8.14 -10.83
N GLU A 343 -26.26 -7.83 -11.62
CA GLU A 343 -26.25 -8.02 -13.07
C GLU A 343 -25.67 -9.37 -13.50
N GLY A 344 -25.22 -10.18 -12.54
CA GLY A 344 -24.63 -11.48 -12.78
C GLY A 344 -23.29 -11.68 -12.12
N ARG A 345 -22.65 -12.78 -12.45
CA ARG A 345 -21.33 -13.16 -11.93
C ARG A 345 -20.21 -12.67 -12.86
N VAL A 346 -19.12 -12.17 -12.28
CA VAL A 346 -17.87 -11.90 -12.97
C VAL A 346 -16.82 -12.89 -12.48
N LEU A 347 -16.13 -13.54 -13.42
CA LEU A 347 -15.09 -14.53 -13.13
C LEU A 347 -13.74 -14.00 -13.60
N GLY A 348 -12.71 -14.16 -12.75
CA GLY A 348 -11.32 -13.85 -13.08
C GLY A 348 -10.43 -15.08 -12.94
N VAL A 349 -9.72 -15.47 -14.00
CA VAL A 349 -8.81 -16.62 -14.02
C VAL A 349 -7.37 -16.12 -14.13
N PHE A 350 -6.53 -16.48 -13.15
CA PHE A 350 -5.16 -15.96 -13.03
C PHE A 350 -4.18 -17.13 -12.82
N ASP A 351 -3.25 -17.32 -13.76
CA ASP A 351 -2.17 -18.32 -13.67
C ASP A 351 -0.96 -17.71 -12.93
N LEU A 352 -1.00 -17.76 -11.60
CA LEU A 352 -0.05 -17.06 -10.73
C LEU A 352 1.39 -17.65 -10.76
N LEU A 353 1.55 -18.90 -11.16
CA LEU A 353 2.88 -19.52 -11.35
C LEU A 353 3.29 -19.65 -12.82
N GLY A 354 2.41 -19.27 -13.78
CA GLY A 354 2.72 -19.28 -15.20
C GLY A 354 2.94 -20.67 -15.79
N GLN A 355 2.23 -21.68 -15.28
CA GLN A 355 2.37 -23.07 -15.74
C GLN A 355 1.57 -23.38 -17.01
N GLY A 356 0.60 -22.53 -17.36
CA GLY A 356 -0.26 -22.75 -18.51
C GLY A 356 -1.22 -23.93 -18.36
N GLY A 357 -1.71 -24.41 -19.47
CA GLY A 357 -2.61 -25.58 -19.53
C GLY A 357 -4.09 -25.22 -19.60
N GLU A 358 -4.95 -26.21 -19.32
CA GLU A 358 -6.41 -26.03 -19.34
C GLU A 358 -6.99 -26.17 -17.94
N VAL A 359 -7.92 -25.28 -17.59
CA VAL A 359 -8.62 -25.28 -16.30
C VAL A 359 -10.14 -25.36 -16.52
N ALA A 360 -10.84 -26.01 -15.59
CA ALA A 360 -12.29 -26.03 -15.57
C ALA A 360 -12.83 -24.74 -14.93
N VAL A 361 -13.73 -24.04 -15.61
CA VAL A 361 -14.23 -22.72 -15.15
C VAL A 361 -15.75 -22.73 -14.87
N GLY A 362 -16.41 -23.87 -15.03
CA GLY A 362 -17.84 -24.02 -14.73
C GLY A 362 -18.77 -23.19 -15.61
N LEU A 363 -18.30 -22.75 -16.79
CA LEU A 363 -19.06 -21.99 -17.77
C LEU A 363 -19.51 -22.88 -18.92
N PRO A 364 -20.67 -22.58 -19.56
CA PRO A 364 -21.08 -23.22 -20.82
C PRO A 364 -20.04 -23.02 -21.94
N ASP A 365 -20.03 -23.94 -22.91
CA ASP A 365 -19.22 -23.78 -24.11
C ASP A 365 -19.66 -22.54 -24.89
N GLY A 366 -18.68 -21.73 -25.32
CA GLY A 366 -18.96 -20.49 -26.02
C GLY A 366 -17.72 -19.61 -26.16
N VAL A 367 -17.92 -18.47 -26.83
CA VAL A 367 -16.93 -17.40 -26.94
C VAL A 367 -17.35 -16.27 -26.01
N TYR A 368 -16.43 -15.84 -25.15
CA TYR A 368 -16.66 -14.80 -24.14
C TYR A 368 -15.72 -13.64 -24.37
N GLN A 369 -16.22 -12.43 -24.23
CA GLN A 369 -15.39 -11.23 -24.28
C GLN A 369 -14.57 -11.10 -22.98
N ASN A 370 -13.24 -11.06 -23.10
CA ASN A 370 -12.36 -10.81 -21.98
C ASN A 370 -12.30 -9.30 -21.71
N ARG A 371 -12.62 -8.87 -20.48
CA ARG A 371 -12.56 -7.46 -20.06
C ARG A 371 -11.15 -6.86 -20.08
N LEU A 372 -10.11 -7.71 -20.18
CA LEU A 372 -8.71 -7.30 -20.37
C LEU A 372 -8.29 -7.29 -21.85
N GLY A 373 -9.24 -7.49 -22.76
CA GLY A 373 -9.05 -7.44 -24.20
C GLY A 373 -9.07 -8.79 -24.88
N GLY A 374 -9.65 -8.81 -26.11
CA GLY A 374 -9.81 -10.01 -26.91
C GLY A 374 -10.96 -10.89 -26.48
N ASP A 375 -11.10 -12.03 -27.18
CA ASP A 375 -12.09 -13.05 -26.90
C ASP A 375 -11.42 -14.32 -26.36
N VAL A 376 -12.14 -15.05 -25.52
CA VAL A 376 -11.72 -16.36 -25.02
C VAL A 376 -12.78 -17.41 -25.30
N THR A 377 -12.34 -18.64 -25.55
CA THR A 377 -13.23 -19.73 -25.86
C THR A 377 -13.24 -20.76 -24.73
N VAL A 378 -14.43 -21.08 -24.26
CA VAL A 378 -14.67 -22.23 -23.35
C VAL A 378 -15.13 -23.41 -24.18
N ARG A 379 -14.50 -24.57 -24.01
CA ARG A 379 -14.86 -25.83 -24.65
C ARG A 379 -14.89 -26.96 -23.60
N ASN A 380 -15.95 -27.75 -23.60
CA ASN A 380 -16.19 -28.79 -22.60
C ASN A 380 -16.06 -28.26 -21.16
N GLY A 381 -16.53 -27.01 -20.91
CA GLY A 381 -16.43 -26.33 -19.62
C GLY A 381 -15.00 -25.93 -19.22
N ARG A 382 -14.04 -25.96 -20.14
CA ARG A 382 -12.62 -25.67 -19.90
C ARG A 382 -12.13 -24.47 -20.68
N LEU A 383 -11.18 -23.76 -20.10
CA LEU A 383 -10.48 -22.60 -20.64
C LEU A 383 -8.99 -22.92 -20.72
N THR A 384 -8.35 -22.58 -21.85
CA THR A 384 -6.89 -22.63 -22.00
C THR A 384 -6.27 -21.36 -21.39
N LEU A 385 -5.32 -21.52 -20.47
CA LEU A 385 -4.55 -20.44 -19.88
C LEU A 385 -3.58 -19.88 -20.92
N GLY A 386 -3.64 -18.56 -21.15
CA GLY A 386 -2.80 -17.85 -22.11
C GLY A 386 -1.74 -16.99 -21.43
N GLU A 387 -1.12 -16.08 -22.19
CA GLU A 387 -0.13 -15.12 -21.67
C GLU A 387 -0.74 -14.06 -20.75
N ARG A 388 -2.05 -13.85 -20.83
CA ARG A 388 -2.78 -12.85 -20.05
C ARG A 388 -3.94 -13.50 -19.31
N PRO A 389 -4.33 -12.94 -18.15
CA PRO A 389 -5.48 -13.45 -17.41
C PRO A 389 -6.78 -13.20 -18.16
N VAL A 390 -7.81 -13.93 -17.74
CA VAL A 390 -9.14 -13.85 -18.32
C VAL A 390 -10.10 -13.30 -17.26
N VAL A 391 -10.88 -12.26 -17.63
CA VAL A 391 -11.94 -11.69 -16.79
C VAL A 391 -13.22 -11.57 -17.64
N ILE A 392 -14.25 -12.31 -17.28
CA ILE A 392 -15.50 -12.44 -18.04
C ILE A 392 -16.72 -12.37 -17.16
#